data_5af1c4e8abfc1c3df767e2cef6191428
#
_entry.id   5af1c4e8abfc1c3df767e2cef6191428
#
_cell.length_a   1.000
_cell.length_b   1.000
_cell.length_c   1.000
_cell.angle_alpha   90.00
_cell.angle_beta   90.00
_cell.angle_gamma   90.00
#
_symmetry.space_group_name_H-M   'P 1'
#
loop_
_entity.id
_entity.type
_entity.pdbx_description
1 polymer ?
#
loop_
_entity_poly.entity_id
_entity_poly.type
_entity_poly.pdbx_seq_one_letter_code
_entity_poly.pdbx_strand_id
1 'polypeptide(L)'
;ACGTSPITESSTGFWDRIVLYNLSQFIIWLSNLLGGSYGLGIIVFTIITRLIMIPLMHFQYKSTRKQAILQPEIKALREKYSARDRATQEMLQAEMNALYEREGINQYAGCLPTLIQLPIMMALYQAISRTDVLKTGHFLWFQLDQPDPYFILPVLAAVTTFITTWLTMKMQDTGGAGKVMMYVMPVMILLMSLGLSSALSLYWVVGNVFMVGQTLLLNNPFKFQEEQKAIIAEKKRRARALEKAKRRHGK
;
A
#
# COMPACT_ATOMS: atom_id res chain seq x y z
N ALA A 1 -11.42 -24.71 5.67
CA ALA A 1 -10.43 -25.71 6.10
C ALA A 1 -9.08 -25.32 5.49
N CYS A 2 -8.10 -25.00 6.32
CA CYS A 2 -6.70 -24.84 5.87
C CYS A 2 -6.18 -26.24 5.57
N GLY A 3 -6.37 -26.73 4.35
CA GLY A 3 -5.81 -28.01 3.93
C GLY A 3 -4.30 -27.94 3.88
N THR A 4 -3.63 -28.92 4.42
CA THR A 4 -2.16 -29.09 4.33
C THR A 4 -1.77 -30.07 3.21
N SER A 5 -2.76 -30.67 2.55
CA SER A 5 -2.54 -31.63 1.47
C SER A 5 -1.93 -30.95 0.23
N PRO A 6 -1.07 -31.67 -0.52
CA PRO A 6 -0.50 -31.16 -1.77
C PRO A 6 -1.59 -30.72 -2.75
N ILE A 7 -1.30 -29.67 -3.51
CA ILE A 7 -2.18 -29.19 -4.58
C ILE A 7 -1.87 -29.98 -5.85
N THR A 8 -2.88 -30.70 -6.32
CA THR A 8 -2.79 -31.54 -7.52
C THR A 8 -3.99 -31.29 -8.43
N GLU A 9 -3.96 -31.91 -9.59
CA GLU A 9 -5.08 -31.87 -10.53
C GLU A 9 -6.38 -32.49 -9.95
N SER A 10 -6.23 -33.41 -9.01
CA SER A 10 -7.34 -34.06 -8.29
C SER A 10 -7.86 -33.27 -7.09
N SER A 11 -7.27 -32.13 -6.75
CA SER A 11 -7.74 -31.28 -5.65
C SER A 11 -9.19 -30.87 -5.85
N THR A 12 -9.99 -30.90 -4.77
CA THR A 12 -11.41 -30.58 -4.77
C THR A 12 -11.68 -29.29 -4.00
N GLY A 13 -12.77 -28.62 -4.36
CA GLY A 13 -13.16 -27.35 -3.74
C GLY A 13 -12.74 -26.11 -4.52
N PHE A 14 -13.53 -25.05 -4.36
CA PHE A 14 -13.34 -23.78 -5.10
C PHE A 14 -11.93 -23.20 -4.89
N TRP A 15 -11.49 -23.14 -3.63
CA TRP A 15 -10.20 -22.51 -3.29
C TRP A 15 -9.01 -23.32 -3.83
N ASP A 16 -8.97 -24.62 -3.54
CA ASP A 16 -7.83 -25.48 -3.91
C ASP A 16 -7.78 -25.73 -5.42
N ARG A 17 -8.93 -26.00 -6.07
CA ARG A 17 -8.99 -26.35 -7.48
C ARG A 17 -8.94 -25.12 -8.40
N ILE A 18 -9.75 -24.10 -8.10
CA ILE A 18 -9.90 -22.94 -9.00
C ILE A 18 -8.82 -21.89 -8.71
N VAL A 19 -8.55 -21.60 -7.44
CA VAL A 19 -7.58 -20.54 -7.11
C VAL A 19 -6.16 -21.08 -7.05
N LEU A 20 -5.87 -22.01 -6.15
CA LEU A 20 -4.49 -22.42 -5.87
C LEU A 20 -3.88 -23.24 -6.99
N TYR A 21 -4.60 -24.20 -7.56
CA TYR A 21 -4.09 -25.02 -8.65
C TYR A 21 -3.76 -24.15 -9.88
N ASN A 22 -4.69 -23.32 -10.33
CA ASN A 22 -4.46 -22.46 -11.48
C ASN A 22 -3.33 -21.44 -11.21
N LEU A 23 -3.26 -20.88 -10.00
CA LEU A 23 -2.16 -20.00 -9.62
C LEU A 23 -0.81 -20.69 -9.67
N SER A 24 -0.71 -21.91 -9.13
CA SER A 24 0.52 -22.71 -9.18
C SER A 24 0.94 -23.00 -10.62
N GLN A 25 -0.01 -23.45 -11.44
CA GLN A 25 0.26 -23.75 -12.86
C GLN A 25 0.67 -22.50 -13.63
N PHE A 26 0.07 -21.36 -13.33
CA PHE A 26 0.45 -20.09 -13.95
C PHE A 26 1.87 -19.66 -13.58
N ILE A 27 2.25 -19.79 -12.30
CA ILE A 27 3.63 -19.49 -11.86
C ILE A 27 4.63 -20.46 -12.52
N ILE A 28 4.30 -21.76 -12.58
CA ILE A 28 5.15 -22.77 -13.23
C ILE A 28 5.29 -22.47 -14.72
N TRP A 29 4.21 -22.14 -15.40
CA TRP A 29 4.23 -21.77 -16.82
C TRP A 29 5.12 -20.54 -17.07
N LEU A 30 4.96 -19.47 -16.26
CA LEU A 30 5.84 -18.30 -16.34
C LEU A 30 7.30 -18.66 -16.08
N SER A 31 7.56 -19.52 -15.11
CA SER A 31 8.92 -19.97 -14.79
C SER A 31 9.55 -20.73 -15.94
N ASN A 32 8.80 -21.61 -16.61
CA ASN A 32 9.27 -22.36 -17.76
C ASN A 32 9.61 -21.45 -18.94
N LEU A 33 8.82 -20.40 -19.18
CA LEU A 33 9.12 -19.38 -20.20
C LEU A 33 10.43 -18.61 -19.89
N LEU A 34 10.82 -18.56 -18.61
CA LEU A 34 11.98 -17.82 -18.12
C LEU A 34 13.17 -18.75 -17.79
N GLY A 35 13.29 -19.86 -18.53
CA GLY A 35 14.39 -20.81 -18.36
C GLY A 35 14.29 -21.70 -17.13
N GLY A 36 13.08 -21.94 -16.61
CA GLY A 36 12.84 -22.81 -15.45
C GLY A 36 13.08 -22.14 -14.08
N SER A 37 13.27 -20.83 -14.04
CA SER A 37 13.51 -20.11 -12.79
C SER A 37 12.20 -19.73 -12.07
N TYR A 38 11.87 -20.42 -10.98
CA TYR A 38 10.64 -20.14 -10.20
C TYR A 38 10.65 -18.77 -9.54
N GLY A 39 11.82 -18.26 -9.14
CA GLY A 39 11.93 -16.91 -8.59
C GLY A 39 11.62 -15.83 -9.64
N LEU A 40 12.10 -16.00 -10.88
CA LEU A 40 11.71 -15.12 -12.00
C LEU A 40 10.21 -15.22 -12.30
N GLY A 41 9.63 -16.43 -12.22
CA GLY A 41 8.20 -16.65 -12.36
C GLY A 41 7.40 -15.83 -11.32
N ILE A 42 7.83 -15.82 -10.06
CA ILE A 42 7.21 -15.02 -8.99
C ILE A 42 7.38 -13.51 -9.23
N ILE A 43 8.54 -13.08 -9.69
CA ILE A 43 8.79 -11.66 -10.03
C ILE A 43 7.83 -11.20 -11.12
N VAL A 44 7.75 -11.94 -12.22
CA VAL A 44 6.87 -11.59 -13.36
C VAL A 44 5.40 -11.68 -12.96
N PHE A 45 5.01 -12.71 -12.19
CA PHE A 45 3.68 -12.80 -11.61
C PHE A 45 3.34 -11.56 -10.77
N THR A 46 4.27 -11.11 -9.93
CA THR A 46 4.10 -9.90 -9.11
C THR A 46 3.87 -8.67 -10.00
N ILE A 47 4.67 -8.49 -11.04
CA ILE A 47 4.54 -7.36 -11.96
C ILE A 47 3.18 -7.41 -12.68
N ILE A 48 2.76 -8.57 -13.17
CA ILE A 48 1.47 -8.74 -13.84
C ILE A 48 0.31 -8.38 -12.89
N THR A 49 0.32 -8.88 -11.67
CA THR A 49 -0.71 -8.56 -10.68
C THR A 49 -0.74 -7.06 -10.36
N ARG A 50 0.41 -6.41 -10.25
CA ARG A 50 0.50 -4.95 -10.05
C ARG A 50 -0.03 -4.16 -11.25
N LEU A 51 0.25 -4.59 -12.48
CA LEU A 51 -0.29 -3.95 -13.69
C LEU A 51 -1.81 -4.06 -13.75
N ILE A 52 -2.38 -5.23 -13.45
CA ILE A 52 -3.83 -5.43 -13.38
C ILE A 52 -4.47 -4.53 -12.32
N MET A 53 -3.77 -4.26 -11.22
CA MET A 53 -4.28 -3.40 -10.15
C MET A 53 -4.14 -1.90 -10.43
N ILE A 54 -3.47 -1.45 -11.50
CA ILE A 54 -3.28 -0.02 -11.81
C ILE A 54 -4.62 0.77 -11.82
N PRO A 55 -5.70 0.32 -12.47
CA PRO A 55 -6.96 1.07 -12.47
C PRO A 55 -7.51 1.29 -11.06
N LEU A 56 -7.47 0.25 -10.22
CA LEU A 56 -7.90 0.34 -8.83
C LEU A 56 -7.04 1.32 -8.02
N MET A 57 -5.72 1.25 -8.19
CA MET A 57 -4.78 2.16 -7.55
C MET A 57 -5.01 3.61 -7.99
N HIS A 58 -5.43 3.84 -9.24
CA HIS A 58 -5.78 5.18 -9.72
C HIS A 58 -6.96 5.79 -8.93
N PHE A 59 -8.03 5.01 -8.67
CA PHE A 59 -9.14 5.44 -7.82
C PHE A 59 -8.68 5.76 -6.40
N GLN A 60 -7.83 4.93 -5.83
CA GLN A 60 -7.26 5.15 -4.51
C GLN A 60 -6.45 6.46 -4.46
N TYR A 61 -5.57 6.70 -5.43
CA TYR A 61 -4.77 7.92 -5.50
C TYR A 61 -5.63 9.17 -5.62
N LYS A 62 -6.72 9.11 -6.39
CA LYS A 62 -7.67 10.22 -6.49
C LYS A 62 -8.31 10.54 -5.14
N SER A 63 -8.72 9.52 -4.38
CA SER A 63 -9.24 9.69 -3.01
C SER A 63 -8.19 10.24 -2.06
N THR A 64 -6.97 9.70 -2.09
CA THR A 64 -5.84 10.14 -1.29
C THR A 64 -5.48 11.61 -1.54
N ARG A 65 -5.46 12.04 -2.82
CA ARG A 65 -5.23 13.46 -3.18
C ARG A 65 -6.31 14.37 -2.64
N LYS A 66 -7.59 13.98 -2.73
CA LYS A 66 -8.69 14.76 -2.13
C LYS A 66 -8.53 14.88 -0.61
N GLN A 67 -8.22 13.78 0.08
CA GLN A 67 -7.95 13.81 1.52
C GLN A 67 -6.76 14.72 1.86
N ALA A 68 -5.70 14.70 1.07
CA ALA A 68 -4.54 15.57 1.27
C ALA A 68 -4.89 17.07 1.13
N ILE A 69 -5.77 17.43 0.21
CA ILE A 69 -6.26 18.81 0.04
C ILE A 69 -7.07 19.27 1.26
N LEU A 70 -7.81 18.36 1.89
CA LEU A 70 -8.63 18.65 3.08
C LEU A 70 -7.84 18.62 4.41
N GLN A 71 -6.57 18.25 4.41
CA GLN A 71 -5.75 18.19 5.63
C GLN A 71 -5.78 19.48 6.46
N PRO A 72 -5.75 20.71 5.89
CA PRO A 72 -5.87 21.93 6.69
C PRO A 72 -7.19 22.03 7.45
N GLU A 73 -8.33 21.63 6.83
CA GLU A 73 -9.64 21.64 7.47
C GLU A 73 -9.73 20.55 8.55
N ILE A 74 -9.24 19.35 8.27
CA ILE A 74 -9.15 18.26 9.24
C ILE A 74 -8.30 18.67 10.45
N LYS A 75 -7.19 19.38 10.21
CA LYS A 75 -6.34 19.89 11.29
C LYS A 75 -7.08 20.92 12.14
N ALA A 76 -7.78 21.86 11.52
CA ALA A 76 -8.59 22.85 12.22
C ALA A 76 -9.70 22.20 13.06
N LEU A 77 -10.37 21.15 12.55
CA LEU A 77 -11.36 20.38 13.32
C LEU A 77 -10.72 19.69 14.53
N ARG A 78 -9.56 19.08 14.37
CA ARG A 78 -8.81 18.42 15.47
C ARG A 78 -8.35 19.42 16.53
N GLU A 79 -7.97 20.63 16.14
CA GLU A 79 -7.62 21.71 17.06
C GLU A 79 -8.85 22.23 17.81
N LYS A 80 -9.98 22.40 17.10
CA LYS A 80 -11.26 22.81 17.69
C LYS A 80 -11.78 21.80 18.72
N TYR A 81 -11.66 20.52 18.43
CA TYR A 81 -12.10 19.42 19.29
C TYR A 81 -10.91 18.68 19.93
N SER A 82 -10.02 19.44 20.58
CA SER A 82 -8.76 18.91 21.13
C SER A 82 -8.90 18.19 22.47
N ALA A 83 -10.04 18.34 23.18
CA ALA A 83 -10.28 17.65 24.42
C ALA A 83 -10.41 16.13 24.21
N ARG A 84 -9.91 15.36 25.19
CA ARG A 84 -9.82 13.89 25.11
C ARG A 84 -11.03 13.19 25.74
N ASP A 85 -12.02 13.93 26.20
CA ASP A 85 -13.26 13.37 26.71
C ASP A 85 -14.08 12.72 25.59
N ARG A 86 -14.87 11.73 25.95
CA ARG A 86 -15.63 10.91 25.01
C ARG A 86 -16.60 11.74 24.16
N ALA A 87 -17.28 12.71 24.75
CA ALA A 87 -18.25 13.56 24.07
C ALA A 87 -17.58 14.41 22.97
N THR A 88 -16.41 15.01 23.26
CA THR A 88 -15.65 15.80 22.28
C THR A 88 -15.12 14.91 21.15
N GLN A 89 -14.69 13.68 21.44
CA GLN A 89 -14.22 12.75 20.39
C GLN A 89 -15.37 12.28 19.50
N GLU A 90 -16.56 12.07 20.03
CA GLU A 90 -17.77 11.72 19.24
C GLU A 90 -18.17 12.90 18.33
N MET A 91 -18.11 14.16 18.82
CA MET A 91 -18.34 15.35 18.00
C MET A 91 -17.29 15.49 16.89
N LEU A 92 -16.01 15.31 17.20
CA LEU A 92 -14.95 15.34 16.19
C LEU A 92 -15.20 14.31 15.08
N GLN A 93 -15.57 13.09 15.45
CA GLN A 93 -15.86 12.03 14.49
C GLN A 93 -17.07 12.37 13.62
N ALA A 94 -18.13 12.92 14.20
CA ALA A 94 -19.33 13.35 13.47
C ALA A 94 -18.99 14.46 12.45
N GLU A 95 -18.27 15.50 12.87
CA GLU A 95 -17.84 16.60 11.98
C GLU A 95 -16.89 16.14 10.88
N MET A 96 -15.98 15.22 11.19
CA MET A 96 -15.10 14.63 10.19
C MET A 96 -15.88 13.80 9.16
N ASN A 97 -16.87 13.01 9.60
CA ASN A 97 -17.71 12.25 8.69
C ASN A 97 -18.54 13.18 7.79
N ALA A 98 -19.14 14.23 8.35
CA ALA A 98 -19.88 15.24 7.58
C ALA A 98 -18.98 15.96 6.55
N LEU A 99 -17.71 16.25 6.91
CA LEU A 99 -16.73 16.82 5.99
C LEU A 99 -16.43 15.87 4.82
N TYR A 100 -16.20 14.58 5.11
CA TYR A 100 -15.93 13.58 4.07
C TYR A 100 -17.13 13.36 3.15
N GLU A 101 -18.34 13.31 3.71
CA GLU A 101 -19.58 13.19 2.91
C GLU A 101 -19.78 14.39 2.00
N ARG A 102 -19.63 15.62 2.52
CA ARG A 102 -19.74 16.85 1.74
C ARG A 102 -18.79 16.89 0.55
N GLU A 103 -17.56 16.43 0.73
CA GLU A 103 -16.51 16.44 -0.29
C GLU A 103 -16.52 15.15 -1.15
N GLY A 104 -17.45 14.22 -0.90
CA GLY A 104 -17.56 12.95 -1.63
C GLY A 104 -16.29 12.09 -1.52
N ILE A 105 -15.71 12.01 -0.32
CA ILE A 105 -14.50 11.24 -0.04
C ILE A 105 -14.84 9.98 0.71
N ASN A 106 -14.43 8.85 0.16
CA ASN A 106 -14.48 7.59 0.88
C ASN A 106 -13.22 7.43 1.75
N GLN A 107 -13.37 7.53 3.07
CA GLN A 107 -12.27 7.37 4.03
C GLN A 107 -11.67 5.95 4.03
N TYR A 108 -12.43 4.94 3.58
CA TYR A 108 -11.99 3.54 3.51
C TYR A 108 -11.22 3.21 2.22
N ALA A 109 -11.21 4.11 1.24
CA ALA A 109 -10.50 3.88 -0.02
C ALA A 109 -9.00 3.64 0.18
N GLY A 110 -8.41 4.19 1.26
CA GLY A 110 -7.00 3.99 1.60
C GLY A 110 -6.64 2.56 2.01
N CYS A 111 -7.55 1.80 2.60
CA CYS A 111 -7.29 0.42 3.05
C CYS A 111 -7.69 -0.65 2.01
N LEU A 112 -8.38 -0.27 0.92
CA LEU A 112 -8.85 -1.20 -0.11
C LEU A 112 -7.74 -2.07 -0.71
N PRO A 113 -6.53 -1.55 -1.06
CA PRO A 113 -5.45 -2.38 -1.56
C PRO A 113 -4.98 -3.43 -0.56
N THR A 114 -4.96 -3.10 0.73
CA THR A 114 -4.57 -4.04 1.79
C THR A 114 -5.57 -5.19 1.89
N LEU A 115 -6.87 -4.90 1.78
CA LEU A 115 -7.92 -5.93 1.80
C LEU A 115 -7.80 -6.89 0.60
N ILE A 116 -7.45 -6.39 -0.58
CA ILE A 116 -7.23 -7.21 -1.77
C ILE A 116 -5.89 -7.96 -1.68
N GLN A 117 -4.89 -7.34 -1.07
CA GLN A 117 -3.55 -7.91 -0.93
C GLN A 117 -3.53 -9.18 -0.08
N LEU A 118 -4.32 -9.22 1.02
CA LEU A 118 -4.32 -10.36 1.95
C LEU A 118 -4.72 -11.69 1.28
N PRO A 119 -5.82 -11.80 0.50
CA PRO A 119 -6.15 -13.02 -0.23
C PRO A 119 -5.07 -13.42 -1.24
N ILE A 120 -4.46 -12.46 -1.94
CA ILE A 120 -3.41 -12.73 -2.93
C ILE A 120 -2.18 -13.32 -2.24
N MET A 121 -1.75 -12.73 -1.11
CA MET A 121 -0.62 -13.25 -0.33
C MET A 121 -0.90 -14.63 0.22
N MET A 122 -2.11 -14.88 0.73
CA MET A 122 -2.51 -16.19 1.25
C MET A 122 -2.51 -17.24 0.14
N ALA A 123 -3.05 -16.89 -1.04
CA ALA A 123 -3.06 -17.77 -2.20
C ALA A 123 -1.62 -18.10 -2.66
N LEU A 124 -0.75 -17.09 -2.76
CA LEU A 124 0.64 -17.27 -3.15
C LEU A 124 1.40 -18.16 -2.15
N TYR A 125 1.25 -17.90 -0.86
CA TYR A 125 1.86 -18.72 0.18
C TYR A 125 1.41 -20.18 0.08
N GLN A 126 0.11 -20.44 0.00
CA GLN A 126 -0.42 -21.80 -0.11
C GLN A 126 -0.03 -22.49 -1.43
N ALA A 127 0.00 -21.74 -2.55
CA ALA A 127 0.43 -22.27 -3.83
C ALA A 127 1.90 -22.75 -3.78
N ILE A 128 2.78 -21.98 -3.14
CA ILE A 128 4.21 -22.31 -3.02
C ILE A 128 4.42 -23.46 -2.03
N SER A 129 3.85 -23.38 -0.83
CA SER A 129 4.08 -24.37 0.23
C SER A 129 3.41 -25.72 -0.02
N ARG A 130 2.40 -25.78 -0.89
CA ARG A 130 1.61 -26.99 -1.18
C ARG A 130 1.83 -27.57 -2.59
N THR A 131 2.69 -26.95 -3.41
CA THR A 131 3.06 -27.47 -4.74
C THR A 131 4.53 -27.89 -4.71
N ASP A 132 4.81 -29.18 -4.85
CA ASP A 132 6.14 -29.75 -4.61
C ASP A 132 7.27 -29.07 -5.39
N VAL A 133 7.07 -28.80 -6.67
CA VAL A 133 8.08 -28.14 -7.51
C VAL A 133 8.36 -26.68 -7.09
N LEU A 134 7.38 -25.97 -6.59
CA LEU A 134 7.55 -24.61 -6.07
C LEU A 134 8.17 -24.65 -4.66
N LYS A 135 7.74 -25.58 -3.82
CA LYS A 135 8.22 -25.76 -2.46
C LYS A 135 9.72 -26.06 -2.42
N THR A 136 10.21 -26.92 -3.30
CA THR A 136 11.63 -27.29 -3.40
C THR A 136 12.43 -26.34 -4.30
N GLY A 137 11.78 -25.40 -4.96
CA GLY A 137 12.40 -24.44 -5.86
C GLY A 137 13.41 -23.54 -5.15
N HIS A 138 14.55 -23.27 -5.85
CA HIS A 138 15.58 -22.34 -5.38
C HIS A 138 15.65 -21.14 -6.31
N PHE A 139 16.03 -20.00 -5.75
CA PHE A 139 16.33 -18.80 -6.50
C PHE A 139 17.44 -18.01 -5.82
N LEU A 140 18.49 -17.66 -6.59
CA LEU A 140 19.70 -17.03 -6.07
C LEU A 140 20.30 -17.87 -4.91
N TRP A 141 20.24 -17.39 -3.69
CA TRP A 141 20.81 -18.03 -2.48
C TRP A 141 19.76 -18.68 -1.57
N PHE A 142 18.47 -18.60 -1.90
CA PHE A 142 17.40 -19.04 -1.01
C PHE A 142 16.46 -20.07 -1.66
N GLN A 143 15.86 -20.89 -0.82
CA GLN A 143 14.75 -21.78 -1.18
C GLN A 143 13.43 -21.02 -1.00
N LEU A 144 12.49 -21.18 -1.95
CA LEU A 144 11.28 -20.39 -2.02
C LEU A 144 10.35 -20.56 -0.81
N ASP A 145 10.18 -21.77 -0.31
CA ASP A 145 9.29 -22.10 0.82
C ASP A 145 9.95 -21.82 2.19
N GLN A 146 11.26 -21.65 2.26
CA GLN A 146 11.99 -21.42 3.49
C GLN A 146 12.27 -19.93 3.73
N PRO A 147 12.45 -19.52 5.00
CA PRO A 147 12.97 -18.19 5.32
C PRO A 147 14.35 -17.95 4.68
N ASP A 148 14.63 -16.69 4.37
CA ASP A 148 15.93 -16.31 3.80
C ASP A 148 17.07 -16.53 4.82
N PRO A 149 18.05 -17.39 4.51
CA PRO A 149 19.13 -17.73 5.44
C PRO A 149 20.06 -16.56 5.77
N TYR A 150 20.14 -15.55 4.89
CA TYR A 150 21.00 -14.37 5.08
C TYR A 150 20.23 -13.13 5.52
N PHE A 151 18.90 -13.21 5.69
CA PHE A 151 18.03 -12.09 6.06
C PHE A 151 18.07 -10.89 5.11
N ILE A 152 18.58 -11.06 3.90
CA ILE A 152 18.67 -9.99 2.88
C ILE A 152 17.28 -9.57 2.44
N LEU A 153 16.39 -10.53 2.12
CA LEU A 153 15.02 -10.24 1.71
C LEU A 153 14.19 -9.55 2.79
N PRO A 154 14.21 -9.96 4.07
CA PRO A 154 13.58 -9.23 5.18
C PRO A 154 14.04 -7.78 5.28
N VAL A 155 15.34 -7.52 5.20
CA VAL A 155 15.90 -6.16 5.23
C VAL A 155 15.43 -5.36 4.02
N LEU A 156 15.50 -5.92 2.82
CA LEU A 156 15.01 -5.27 1.60
C LEU A 156 13.50 -4.99 1.67
N ALA A 157 12.71 -5.91 2.23
CA ALA A 157 11.27 -5.71 2.44
C ALA A 157 11.00 -4.53 3.38
N ALA A 158 11.75 -4.41 4.48
CA ALA A 158 11.65 -3.29 5.41
C ALA A 158 12.06 -1.96 4.76
N VAL A 159 13.18 -1.93 4.05
CA VAL A 159 13.68 -0.72 3.36
C VAL A 159 12.71 -0.26 2.29
N THR A 160 12.24 -1.17 1.44
CA THR A 160 11.28 -0.82 0.38
C THR A 160 9.93 -0.39 0.97
N THR A 161 9.48 -0.99 2.07
CA THR A 161 8.28 -0.56 2.81
C THR A 161 8.47 0.83 3.40
N PHE A 162 9.64 1.13 3.96
CA PHE A 162 9.94 2.48 4.44
C PHE A 162 9.85 3.51 3.31
N ILE A 163 10.44 3.23 2.14
CA ILE A 163 10.41 4.14 0.99
C ILE A 163 8.97 4.37 0.51
N THR A 164 8.17 3.31 0.37
CA THR A 164 6.76 3.43 -0.06
C THR A 164 5.93 4.22 0.95
N THR A 165 6.10 3.97 2.24
CA THR A 165 5.40 4.68 3.31
C THR A 165 5.82 6.15 3.35
N TRP A 166 7.11 6.42 3.22
CA TRP A 166 7.65 7.79 3.16
C TRP A 166 7.09 8.58 1.96
N LEU A 167 7.04 7.98 0.77
CA LEU A 167 6.43 8.61 -0.41
C LEU A 167 4.93 8.91 -0.20
N THR A 168 4.20 7.97 0.39
CA THR A 168 2.77 8.16 0.71
C THR A 168 2.58 9.29 1.70
N MET A 169 3.41 9.39 2.72
CA MET A 169 3.36 10.48 3.71
C MET A 169 3.72 11.84 3.13
N LYS A 170 4.53 11.88 2.08
CA LYS A 170 4.77 13.13 1.33
C LYS A 170 3.51 13.66 0.65
N MET A 171 2.55 12.81 0.35
CA MET A 171 1.24 13.23 -0.18
C MET A 171 0.26 13.67 0.91
N GLN A 172 0.36 13.10 2.12
CA GLN A 172 -0.56 13.35 3.23
C GLN A 172 0.22 13.87 4.44
N ASP A 173 -0.08 15.07 4.90
CA ASP A 173 0.41 15.55 6.20
C ASP A 173 -0.43 14.95 7.32
N THR A 174 -0.18 13.71 7.66
CA THR A 174 -0.94 12.96 8.70
C THR A 174 -0.51 13.32 10.13
N GLY A 175 0.37 14.29 10.30
CA GLY A 175 0.84 14.73 11.61
C GLY A 175 1.67 13.66 12.35
N GLY A 176 1.62 13.68 13.69
CA GLY A 176 2.41 12.77 14.54
C GLY A 176 2.12 11.29 14.33
N ALA A 177 0.85 10.92 14.19
CA ALA A 177 0.42 9.54 13.99
C ALA A 177 1.01 8.93 12.70
N GLY A 178 1.06 9.71 11.63
CA GLY A 178 1.67 9.25 10.38
C GLY A 178 3.17 9.02 10.51
N LYS A 179 3.90 9.89 11.25
CA LYS A 179 5.33 9.69 11.50
C LYS A 179 5.59 8.40 12.27
N VAL A 180 4.78 8.08 13.27
CA VAL A 180 4.88 6.80 13.99
C VAL A 180 4.68 5.64 13.01
N MET A 181 3.65 5.68 12.17
CA MET A 181 3.38 4.64 11.18
C MET A 181 4.52 4.44 10.19
N MET A 182 5.22 5.52 9.80
CA MET A 182 6.37 5.47 8.89
C MET A 182 7.51 4.60 9.42
N TYR A 183 7.71 4.55 10.74
CA TYR A 183 8.78 3.74 11.35
C TYR A 183 8.26 2.38 11.84
N VAL A 184 7.04 2.31 12.36
CA VAL A 184 6.47 1.09 12.92
C VAL A 184 6.22 0.05 11.82
N MET A 185 5.66 0.46 10.67
CA MET A 185 5.35 -0.49 9.59
C MET A 185 6.57 -1.22 9.03
N PRO A 186 7.69 -0.56 8.68
CA PRO A 186 8.90 -1.26 8.22
C PRO A 186 9.47 -2.22 9.27
N VAL A 187 9.45 -1.84 10.56
CA VAL A 187 9.91 -2.70 11.64
C VAL A 187 9.01 -3.94 11.78
N MET A 188 7.70 -3.76 11.73
CA MET A 188 6.75 -4.89 11.73
C MET A 188 6.98 -5.82 10.54
N ILE A 189 7.18 -5.27 9.33
CA ILE A 189 7.46 -6.06 8.13
C ILE A 189 8.80 -6.80 8.28
N LEU A 190 9.83 -6.17 8.82
CA LEU A 190 11.11 -6.82 9.10
C LEU A 190 10.89 -8.05 9.98
N LEU A 191 10.28 -7.86 11.16
CA LEU A 191 10.06 -8.94 12.13
C LEU A 191 9.20 -10.07 11.57
N MET A 192 8.14 -9.73 10.83
CA MET A 192 7.27 -10.71 10.20
C MET A 192 8.01 -11.48 9.09
N SER A 193 8.81 -10.81 8.27
CA SER A 193 9.55 -11.41 7.17
C SER A 193 10.65 -12.37 7.60
N LEU A 194 11.15 -12.26 8.84
CA LEU A 194 12.13 -13.21 9.38
C LEU A 194 11.58 -14.64 9.48
N GLY A 195 10.27 -14.78 9.70
CA GLY A 195 9.60 -16.09 9.77
C GLY A 195 8.81 -16.48 8.52
N LEU A 196 8.73 -15.60 7.51
CA LEU A 196 8.02 -15.86 6.27
C LEU A 196 8.92 -16.54 5.24
N SER A 197 8.29 -17.27 4.30
CA SER A 197 9.00 -17.84 3.16
C SER A 197 9.67 -16.77 2.31
N SER A 198 10.84 -17.10 1.75
CA SER A 198 11.60 -16.21 0.87
C SER A 198 10.80 -15.76 -0.35
N ALA A 199 9.93 -16.62 -0.87
CA ALA A 199 9.05 -16.27 -1.98
C ALA A 199 8.06 -15.14 -1.63
N LEU A 200 7.49 -15.14 -0.42
CA LEU A 200 6.63 -14.05 0.04
C LEU A 200 7.41 -12.76 0.24
N SER A 201 8.58 -12.85 0.83
CA SER A 201 9.47 -11.71 1.02
C SER A 201 9.90 -11.12 -0.34
N LEU A 202 10.22 -11.96 -1.32
CA LEU A 202 10.51 -11.55 -2.70
C LEU A 202 9.32 -10.86 -3.35
N TYR A 203 8.13 -11.45 -3.25
CA TYR A 203 6.88 -10.82 -3.72
C TYR A 203 6.68 -9.43 -3.11
N TRP A 204 6.93 -9.29 -1.80
CA TRP A 204 6.80 -8.03 -1.10
C TRP A 204 7.79 -6.97 -1.60
N VAL A 205 9.07 -7.34 -1.73
CA VAL A 205 10.12 -6.44 -2.23
C VAL A 205 9.81 -5.97 -3.65
N VAL A 206 9.52 -6.90 -4.56
CA VAL A 206 9.21 -6.58 -5.96
C VAL A 206 7.95 -5.70 -6.06
N GLY A 207 6.91 -6.04 -5.28
CA GLY A 207 5.68 -5.27 -5.22
C GLY A 207 5.90 -3.83 -4.73
N ASN A 208 6.74 -3.63 -3.72
CA ASN A 208 7.10 -2.30 -3.21
C ASN A 208 7.95 -1.52 -4.22
N VAL A 209 8.93 -2.13 -4.85
CA VAL A 209 9.75 -1.49 -5.90
C VAL A 209 8.85 -1.02 -7.05
N PHE A 210 7.93 -1.87 -7.49
CA PHE A 210 6.94 -1.49 -8.50
C PHE A 210 6.08 -0.30 -8.04
N MET A 211 5.60 -0.33 -6.78
CA MET A 211 4.79 0.74 -6.20
C MET A 211 5.56 2.06 -6.13
N VAL A 212 6.84 2.05 -5.79
CA VAL A 212 7.71 3.25 -5.84
C VAL A 212 7.73 3.82 -7.25
N GLY A 213 8.04 3.01 -8.24
CA GLY A 213 8.03 3.42 -9.65
C GLY A 213 6.68 4.00 -10.09
N GLN A 214 5.59 3.28 -9.80
CA GLN A 214 4.23 3.71 -10.12
C GLN A 214 3.87 5.05 -9.45
N THR A 215 4.22 5.22 -8.18
CA THR A 215 3.94 6.46 -7.44
C THR A 215 4.69 7.64 -8.04
N LEU A 216 5.97 7.46 -8.37
CA LEU A 216 6.78 8.53 -8.96
C LEU A 216 6.34 8.90 -10.39
N LEU A 217 5.88 7.92 -11.18
CA LEU A 217 5.45 8.14 -12.56
C LEU A 217 4.03 8.70 -12.66
N LEU A 218 3.07 8.10 -11.92
CA LEU A 218 1.65 8.41 -12.07
C LEU A 218 1.14 9.43 -11.04
N ASN A 219 1.75 9.49 -9.85
CA ASN A 219 1.31 10.33 -8.75
C ASN A 219 2.48 10.94 -7.97
N ASN A 220 3.35 11.64 -8.67
CA ASN A 220 4.54 12.22 -8.08
C ASN A 220 4.21 13.12 -6.86
N PRO A 221 4.56 12.69 -5.63
CA PRO A 221 4.24 13.43 -4.41
C PRO A 221 4.94 14.78 -4.31
N PHE A 222 6.09 14.91 -4.95
CA PHE A 222 6.86 16.17 -4.95
C PHE A 222 6.16 17.22 -5.80
N LYS A 223 5.71 16.87 -7.02
CA LYS A 223 4.91 17.76 -7.86
C LYS A 223 3.62 18.16 -7.18
N PHE A 224 2.93 17.22 -6.55
CA PHE A 224 1.72 17.49 -5.79
C PHE A 224 1.96 18.50 -4.66
N GLN A 225 3.04 18.35 -3.88
CA GLN A 225 3.39 19.31 -2.82
C GLN A 225 3.68 20.70 -3.36
N GLU A 226 4.38 20.82 -4.49
CA GLU A 226 4.64 22.11 -5.14
C GLU A 226 3.34 22.79 -5.60
N GLU A 227 2.44 22.04 -6.24
CA GLU A 227 1.10 22.52 -6.62
C GLU A 227 0.32 23.03 -5.41
N GLN A 228 0.32 22.27 -4.30
CA GLN A 228 -0.38 22.66 -3.06
C GLN A 228 0.23 23.93 -2.43
N LYS A 229 1.56 24.03 -2.39
CA LYS A 229 2.24 25.24 -1.90
C LYS A 229 1.89 26.47 -2.75
N ALA A 230 1.86 26.32 -4.08
CA ALA A 230 1.50 27.39 -4.99
C ALA A 230 0.04 27.87 -4.77
N ILE A 231 -0.91 26.93 -4.64
CA ILE A 231 -2.32 27.22 -4.36
C ILE A 231 -2.49 27.97 -3.03
N ILE A 232 -1.81 27.49 -1.97
CA ILE A 232 -1.85 28.13 -0.65
C ILE A 232 -1.25 29.54 -0.69
N ALA A 233 -0.13 29.71 -1.39
CA ALA A 233 0.50 31.02 -1.55
C ALA A 233 -0.41 32.01 -2.30
N GLU A 234 -1.08 31.56 -3.35
CA GLU A 234 -2.04 32.38 -4.10
C GLU A 234 -3.25 32.77 -3.24
N LYS A 235 -3.85 31.81 -2.50
CA LYS A 235 -4.95 32.10 -1.56
C LYS A 235 -4.55 33.14 -0.52
N LYS A 236 -3.35 33.03 0.07
CA LYS A 236 -2.82 34.02 1.02
C LYS A 236 -2.63 35.40 0.35
N ARG A 237 -2.12 35.43 -0.87
CA ARG A 237 -1.94 36.68 -1.63
C ARG A 237 -3.29 37.36 -1.90
N ARG A 238 -4.30 36.61 -2.35
CA ARG A 238 -5.68 37.12 -2.58
C ARG A 238 -6.31 37.62 -1.27
N ALA A 239 -6.19 36.88 -0.17
CA ALA A 239 -6.72 37.28 1.14
C ALA A 239 -6.08 38.60 1.62
N ARG A 240 -4.75 38.74 1.51
CA ARG A 240 -4.04 40.00 1.83
C ARG A 240 -4.46 41.18 0.94
N ALA A 241 -4.69 40.92 -0.35
CA ALA A 241 -5.16 41.94 -1.28
C ALA A 241 -6.58 42.44 -0.92
N LEU A 242 -7.49 41.50 -0.59
CA LEU A 242 -8.84 41.82 -0.12
C LEU A 242 -8.84 42.61 1.18
N GLU A 243 -7.99 42.22 2.15
CA GLU A 243 -7.85 42.96 3.42
C GLU A 243 -7.34 44.39 3.20
N LYS A 244 -6.33 44.57 2.33
CA LYS A 244 -5.84 45.89 1.94
C LYS A 244 -6.93 46.71 1.27
N ALA A 245 -7.72 46.13 0.38
CA ALA A 245 -8.85 46.83 -0.29
C ALA A 245 -9.92 47.27 0.74
N LYS A 246 -10.32 46.38 1.67
CA LYS A 246 -11.26 46.71 2.76
C LYS A 246 -10.75 47.87 3.62
N ARG A 247 -9.48 47.90 3.97
CA ARG A 247 -8.86 48.99 4.74
C ARG A 247 -8.81 50.31 4.00
N ARG A 248 -8.78 50.29 2.64
CA ARG A 248 -8.82 51.50 1.80
C ARG A 248 -10.23 52.08 1.64
N HIS A 249 -11.26 51.24 1.63
CA HIS A 249 -12.67 51.65 1.51
C HIS A 249 -13.33 51.95 2.86
N GLY A 250 -12.72 51.60 3.97
CA GLY A 250 -13.22 51.88 5.33
C GLY A 250 -12.58 53.10 5.97
N LYS A 251 -11.83 53.88 5.21
CA LYS A 251 -11.40 55.25 5.51
C LYS A 251 -12.11 56.24 4.57
#